data_785a95360010c3abc1cede8c7a4c282b
#
_entry.id   785a95360010c3abc1cede8c7a4c282b
#
_cell.length_a   1.000
_cell.length_b   1.000
_cell.length_c   1.000
_cell.angle_alpha   90.00
_cell.angle_beta   90.00
_cell.angle_gamma   90.00
#
_symmetry.space_group_name_H-M   'P 1'
#
loop_
_entity.id
_entity.type
_entity.pdbx_description
1 polymer ?
#
loop_
_entity_poly.entity_id
_entity_poly.type
_entity_poly.pdbx_seq_one_letter_code
_entity_poly.pdbx_strand_id
1 'polypeptide(L)'
;MGGTTKVTFRPIIGDEGFFHIIIQVFAAGRRESMKITGAQAFVECLREQKVDTVFGFPGGAVLSIYDALYDAKDITHVLTAHEQGATHAADGYARATGKVGVVIVTSGPGATNTVTGIATAYMDSVPIVVFTGQVASSLLGKDSFQEVDITGVTAPITKHNYIVKDAARLPDIIRK
;
A
#
# COMPACT_ATOMS: atom_id res chain seq x y z
N MET A 1 0.79 28.84 14.60
CA MET A 1 -0.56 28.57 14.09
C MET A 1 -0.41 27.59 12.94
N GLY A 2 -0.60 26.31 13.21
CA GLY A 2 -0.42 25.24 12.23
C GLY A 2 -1.67 25.07 11.38
N GLY A 3 -1.59 25.49 10.12
CA GLY A 3 -2.65 25.24 9.15
C GLY A 3 -2.63 23.80 8.71
N THR A 4 -3.64 23.02 9.04
CA THR A 4 -3.86 21.67 8.52
C THR A 4 -4.25 21.76 7.04
N THR A 5 -3.38 21.29 6.16
CA THR A 5 -3.66 21.18 4.72
C THR A 5 -4.61 20.00 4.51
N LYS A 6 -5.86 20.26 4.11
CA LYS A 6 -6.80 19.21 3.69
C LYS A 6 -6.55 18.88 2.21
N VAL A 7 -6.19 17.64 1.95
CA VAL A 7 -6.03 17.10 0.60
C VAL A 7 -7.34 16.42 0.19
N THR A 8 -7.94 16.86 -0.93
CA THR A 8 -9.18 16.28 -1.47
C THR A 8 -8.88 15.63 -2.81
N PHE A 9 -9.25 14.36 -2.95
CA PHE A 9 -9.03 13.58 -4.16
C PHE A 9 -10.27 13.55 -5.06
N ARG A 10 -10.10 13.71 -6.38
CA ARG A 10 -11.11 13.41 -7.39
C ARG A 10 -10.53 12.47 -8.45
N PRO A 11 -11.18 11.34 -8.75
CA PRO A 11 -10.72 10.42 -9.79
C PRO A 11 -11.00 10.98 -11.19
N ILE A 12 -10.07 10.76 -12.12
CA ILE A 12 -10.33 10.86 -13.56
C ILE A 12 -10.19 9.44 -14.11
N ILE A 13 -11.27 8.92 -14.65
CA ILE A 13 -11.33 7.62 -15.29
C ILE A 13 -10.87 7.82 -16.74
N GLY A 14 -9.75 7.24 -17.11
CA GLY A 14 -9.27 7.11 -18.48
C GLY A 14 -9.20 5.64 -18.85
N ASP A 15 -9.52 5.31 -20.10
CA ASP A 15 -9.86 3.97 -20.62
C ASP A 15 -8.68 3.00 -20.80
N GLU A 16 -7.55 3.16 -20.19
CA GLU A 16 -6.46 2.18 -20.23
C GLU A 16 -5.69 2.14 -18.91
N GLY A 17 -6.12 1.30 -17.97
CA GLY A 17 -5.28 0.71 -16.89
C GLY A 17 -4.48 1.66 -15.98
N PHE A 18 -4.44 2.95 -16.24
CA PHE A 18 -3.73 3.95 -15.48
C PHE A 18 -4.71 4.79 -14.65
N PHE A 19 -4.76 4.54 -13.35
CA PHE A 19 -5.58 5.35 -12.44
C PHE A 19 -4.91 6.70 -12.20
N HIS A 20 -5.52 7.79 -12.67
CA HIS A 20 -5.13 9.15 -12.33
C HIS A 20 -6.01 9.66 -11.19
N ILE A 21 -5.39 10.15 -10.13
CA ILE A 21 -6.07 10.79 -9.01
C ILE A 21 -5.73 12.28 -9.02
N ILE A 22 -6.73 13.14 -8.88
CA ILE A 22 -6.53 14.58 -8.67
C ILE A 22 -6.44 14.85 -7.19
N ILE A 23 -5.29 15.31 -6.71
CA ILE A 23 -5.12 15.86 -5.37
C ILE A 23 -5.26 17.38 -5.45
N GLN A 24 -6.23 17.94 -4.74
CA GLN A 24 -6.31 19.38 -4.51
C GLN A 24 -5.58 19.71 -3.21
N VAL A 25 -4.40 20.30 -3.34
CA VAL A 25 -3.66 20.82 -2.19
C VAL A 25 -4.09 22.27 -1.99
N PHE A 26 -4.73 22.56 -0.87
CA PHE A 26 -5.09 23.92 -0.48
C PHE A 26 -3.91 24.56 0.25
N ALA A 27 -3.05 25.26 -0.46
CA ALA A 27 -2.20 26.28 0.15
C ALA A 27 -3.00 27.57 0.26
N ALA A 28 -2.83 28.32 1.34
CA ALA A 28 -3.51 29.60 1.51
C ALA A 28 -3.22 30.53 0.31
N GLY A 29 -4.21 30.68 -0.58
CA GLY A 29 -4.18 31.67 -1.65
C GLY A 29 -4.25 31.18 -3.10
N ARG A 30 -4.00 29.90 -3.43
CA ARG A 30 -4.18 29.37 -4.81
C ARG A 30 -4.63 27.92 -4.79
N ARG A 31 -5.69 27.60 -5.54
CA ARG A 31 -6.13 26.22 -5.83
C ARG A 31 -5.40 25.76 -7.09
N GLU A 32 -4.29 25.06 -6.92
CA GLU A 32 -3.71 24.28 -8.01
C GLU A 32 -4.15 22.82 -7.84
N SER A 33 -4.82 22.26 -8.84
CA SER A 33 -5.11 20.82 -8.87
C SER A 33 -3.92 20.09 -9.48
N MET A 34 -3.16 19.36 -8.68
CA MET A 34 -2.15 18.43 -9.19
C MET A 34 -2.82 17.11 -9.59
N LYS A 35 -2.57 16.68 -10.82
CA LYS A 35 -2.93 15.32 -11.26
C LYS A 35 -1.76 14.41 -10.91
N ILE A 36 -2.02 13.42 -10.07
CA ILE A 36 -1.03 12.40 -9.72
C ILE A 36 -1.62 11.01 -9.97
N THR A 37 -0.77 10.04 -10.21
CA THR A 37 -1.18 8.64 -10.36
C THR A 37 -1.61 8.05 -9.01
N GLY A 38 -2.37 6.94 -9.03
CA GLY A 38 -2.72 6.21 -7.81
C GLY A 38 -1.48 5.73 -7.04
N ALA A 39 -0.41 5.38 -7.75
CA ALA A 39 0.86 4.98 -7.15
C ALA A 39 1.56 6.15 -6.44
N GLN A 40 1.57 7.34 -7.04
CA GLN A 40 2.08 8.55 -6.39
C GLN A 40 1.25 8.91 -5.16
N ALA A 41 -0.09 8.83 -5.27
CA ALA A 41 -0.98 9.05 -4.13
C ALA A 41 -0.72 8.07 -2.98
N PHE A 42 -0.43 6.81 -3.30
CA PHE A 42 -0.04 5.79 -2.33
C PHE A 42 1.23 6.21 -1.57
N VAL A 43 2.28 6.63 -2.28
CA VAL A 43 3.54 7.09 -1.67
C VAL A 43 3.32 8.33 -0.80
N GLU A 44 2.50 9.29 -1.24
CA GLU A 44 2.14 10.45 -0.43
C GLU A 44 1.38 10.06 0.85
N CYS A 45 0.52 9.04 0.80
CA CYS A 45 -0.12 8.50 2.00
C CYS A 45 0.88 7.86 2.96
N LEU A 46 1.89 7.15 2.47
CA LEU A 46 2.97 6.64 3.32
C LEU A 46 3.73 7.78 4.02
N ARG A 47 4.07 8.85 3.30
CA ARG A 47 4.69 10.05 3.89
C ARG A 47 3.83 10.70 4.96
N GLU A 48 2.53 10.85 4.70
CA GLU A 48 1.55 11.38 5.66
C GLU A 48 1.54 10.54 6.95
N GLN A 49 1.65 9.21 6.83
CA GLN A 49 1.74 8.29 7.96
C GLN A 49 3.15 8.20 8.57
N LYS A 50 4.10 9.02 8.09
CA LYS A 50 5.49 9.07 8.56
C LYS A 50 6.24 7.74 8.39
N VAL A 51 5.90 6.99 7.35
CA VAL A 51 6.62 5.77 6.97
C VAL A 51 7.94 6.17 6.35
N ASP A 52 9.04 5.69 6.92
CA ASP A 52 10.40 5.94 6.43
C ASP A 52 11.07 4.67 5.86
N THR A 53 10.49 3.52 6.11
CA THR A 53 11.04 2.22 5.68
C THR A 53 9.91 1.30 5.23
N VAL A 54 10.09 0.66 4.08
CA VAL A 54 9.19 -0.36 3.54
C VAL A 54 10.00 -1.61 3.17
N PHE A 55 9.41 -2.77 3.39
CA PHE A 55 9.99 -4.07 3.07
C PHE A 55 9.19 -4.72 1.94
N GLY A 56 9.82 -5.49 1.07
CA GLY A 56 9.03 -6.19 0.08
C GLY A 56 9.82 -6.76 -1.08
N PHE A 57 9.05 -7.34 -2.01
CA PHE A 57 9.55 -7.87 -3.26
C PHE A 57 8.64 -7.43 -4.40
N PRO A 58 9.19 -6.78 -5.45
CA PRO A 58 8.40 -6.29 -6.59
C PRO A 58 7.84 -7.44 -7.43
N GLY A 59 6.68 -7.19 -8.04
CA GLY A 59 6.08 -8.08 -9.03
C GLY A 59 5.02 -7.33 -9.83
N GLY A 60 4.50 -7.95 -10.89
CA GLY A 60 3.71 -7.29 -11.93
C GLY A 60 2.62 -6.36 -11.42
N ALA A 61 1.85 -6.79 -10.43
CA ALA A 61 0.70 -6.03 -9.92
C ALA A 61 1.07 -4.77 -9.11
N VAL A 62 2.34 -4.58 -8.73
CA VAL A 62 2.80 -3.46 -7.90
C VAL A 62 3.95 -2.66 -8.54
N LEU A 63 4.29 -2.91 -9.80
CA LEU A 63 5.40 -2.21 -10.46
C LEU A 63 5.23 -0.70 -10.46
N SER A 64 4.02 -0.19 -10.69
CA SER A 64 3.75 1.25 -10.65
C SER A 64 4.00 1.87 -9.25
N ILE A 65 3.73 1.11 -8.18
CA ILE A 65 4.03 1.55 -6.81
C ILE A 65 5.55 1.58 -6.59
N TYR A 66 6.27 0.56 -7.03
CA TYR A 66 7.72 0.51 -6.94
C TYR A 66 8.42 1.59 -7.77
N ASP A 67 7.87 1.93 -8.93
CA ASP A 67 8.34 3.05 -9.74
C ASP A 67 8.18 4.38 -9.00
N ALA A 68 7.02 4.64 -8.40
CA ALA A 68 6.81 5.82 -7.57
C ALA A 68 7.69 5.84 -6.32
N LEU A 69 7.95 4.68 -5.68
CA LEU A 69 8.87 4.57 -4.55
C LEU A 69 10.32 4.85 -4.94
N TYR A 70 10.72 4.50 -6.16
CA TYR A 70 12.07 4.78 -6.66
C TYR A 70 12.41 6.28 -6.62
N ASP A 71 11.43 7.14 -6.84
CA ASP A 71 11.58 8.59 -6.77
C ASP A 71 11.46 9.13 -5.32
N ALA A 72 10.94 8.35 -4.39
CA ALA A 72 10.74 8.74 -3.00
C ALA A 72 12.01 8.54 -2.17
N LYS A 73 12.98 9.43 -2.27
CA LYS A 73 14.29 9.32 -1.60
C LYS A 73 14.25 9.41 -0.07
N ASP A 74 13.13 9.81 0.48
CA ASP A 74 12.82 9.90 1.90
C ASP A 74 12.26 8.59 2.48
N ILE A 75 11.92 7.60 1.64
CA ILE A 75 11.47 6.26 2.05
C ILE A 75 12.50 5.23 1.63
N THR A 76 13.06 4.50 2.59
CA THR A 76 14.00 3.42 2.33
C THR A 76 13.24 2.14 1.96
N HIS A 77 13.50 1.60 0.78
CA HIS A 77 13.02 0.28 0.40
C HIS A 77 14.06 -0.80 0.70
N VAL A 78 13.68 -1.79 1.51
CA VAL A 78 14.49 -2.98 1.80
C VAL A 78 13.98 -4.13 0.94
N LEU A 79 14.72 -4.44 -0.11
CA LEU A 79 14.44 -5.58 -0.99
C LEU A 79 14.76 -6.89 -0.25
N THR A 80 13.79 -7.79 -0.22
CA THR A 80 13.95 -9.13 0.33
C THR A 80 13.95 -10.18 -0.77
N ALA A 81 14.56 -11.33 -0.55
CA ALA A 81 14.55 -12.43 -1.52
C ALA A 81 13.22 -13.21 -1.54
N HIS A 82 12.38 -13.05 -0.50
CA HIS A 82 11.10 -13.74 -0.35
C HIS A 82 10.15 -12.88 0.50
N GLU A 83 8.87 -12.90 0.18
CA GLU A 83 7.86 -12.05 0.84
C GLU A 83 7.63 -12.42 2.31
N GLN A 84 7.79 -13.68 2.67
CA GLN A 84 7.81 -14.10 4.09
C GLN A 84 8.93 -13.40 4.86
N GLY A 85 10.11 -13.30 4.25
CA GLY A 85 11.22 -12.54 4.83
C GLY A 85 10.92 -11.07 5.00
N ALA A 86 10.16 -10.47 4.06
CA ALA A 86 9.71 -9.08 4.16
C ALA A 86 8.80 -8.86 5.37
N THR A 87 7.82 -9.75 5.59
CA THR A 87 6.92 -9.64 6.75
C THR A 87 7.63 -9.86 8.08
N HIS A 88 8.56 -10.82 8.16
CA HIS A 88 9.36 -10.98 9.36
C HIS A 88 10.33 -9.82 9.60
N ALA A 89 10.89 -9.23 8.55
CA ALA A 89 11.71 -8.02 8.69
C ALA A 89 10.89 -6.82 9.19
N ALA A 90 9.67 -6.65 8.67
CA ALA A 90 8.74 -5.62 9.13
C ALA A 90 8.31 -5.84 10.60
N ASP A 91 8.06 -7.10 11.01
CA ASP A 91 7.78 -7.47 12.40
C ASP A 91 8.98 -7.10 13.31
N GLY A 92 10.19 -7.50 12.92
CA GLY A 92 11.41 -7.15 13.67
C GLY A 92 11.65 -5.64 13.75
N TYR A 93 11.41 -4.91 12.65
CA TYR A 93 11.49 -3.46 12.61
C TYR A 93 10.51 -2.82 13.59
N ALA A 94 9.25 -3.27 13.59
CA ALA A 94 8.24 -2.73 14.49
C ALA A 94 8.60 -2.95 15.97
N ARG A 95 9.09 -4.15 16.32
CA ARG A 95 9.55 -4.47 17.68
C ARG A 95 10.74 -3.62 18.10
N ALA A 96 11.69 -3.39 17.21
CA ALA A 96 12.93 -2.67 17.52
C ALA A 96 12.74 -1.15 17.60
N THR A 97 11.81 -0.58 16.81
CA THR A 97 11.66 0.86 16.66
C THR A 97 10.42 1.44 17.33
N GLY A 98 9.42 0.60 17.62
CA GLY A 98 8.08 1.05 18.05
C GLY A 98 7.25 1.68 16.92
N LYS A 99 7.72 1.64 15.67
CA LYS A 99 6.99 2.12 14.50
C LYS A 99 6.20 0.98 13.86
N VAL A 100 5.27 1.32 12.97
CA VAL A 100 4.54 0.32 12.17
C VAL A 100 5.47 -0.24 11.09
N GLY A 101 5.58 -1.56 11.00
CA GLY A 101 6.27 -2.24 9.91
C GLY A 101 5.41 -2.24 8.64
N VAL A 102 5.97 -1.83 7.51
CA VAL A 102 5.23 -1.71 6.24
C VAL A 102 5.79 -2.66 5.20
N VAL A 103 4.92 -3.46 4.60
CA VAL A 103 5.27 -4.45 3.58
C VAL A 103 4.51 -4.18 2.29
N ILE A 104 5.21 -4.30 1.14
CA ILE A 104 4.60 -4.15 -0.19
C ILE A 104 5.01 -5.35 -1.04
N VAL A 105 4.02 -6.13 -1.50
CA VAL A 105 4.24 -7.35 -2.27
C VAL A 105 3.24 -7.46 -3.43
N THR A 106 3.55 -8.31 -4.40
CA THR A 106 2.67 -8.55 -5.54
C THR A 106 1.44 -9.40 -5.17
N SER A 107 0.57 -9.64 -6.13
CA SER A 107 -0.65 -10.47 -6.00
C SER A 107 -0.32 -11.97 -5.91
N GLY A 108 -1.35 -12.76 -5.68
CA GLY A 108 -1.29 -14.22 -5.74
C GLY A 108 -0.23 -14.82 -4.82
N PRO A 109 0.80 -15.51 -5.38
CA PRO A 109 1.84 -16.14 -4.57
C PRO A 109 2.63 -15.14 -3.72
N GLY A 110 2.85 -13.91 -4.19
CA GLY A 110 3.50 -12.88 -3.39
C GLY A 110 2.68 -12.51 -2.15
N ALA A 111 1.37 -12.38 -2.30
CA ALA A 111 0.47 -12.13 -1.18
C ALA A 111 0.39 -13.32 -0.21
N THR A 112 0.24 -14.55 -0.71
CA THR A 112 0.15 -15.75 0.14
C THR A 112 1.44 -16.05 0.91
N ASN A 113 2.59 -15.71 0.35
CA ASN A 113 3.87 -15.84 1.04
C ASN A 113 4.01 -14.94 2.29
N THR A 114 3.15 -13.93 2.45
CA THR A 114 3.15 -13.07 3.65
C THR A 114 2.41 -13.68 4.84
N VAL A 115 1.58 -14.70 4.63
CA VAL A 115 0.63 -15.24 5.63
C VAL A 115 1.32 -15.65 6.93
N THR A 116 2.45 -16.35 6.87
CA THR A 116 3.20 -16.77 8.06
C THR A 116 3.63 -15.57 8.90
N GLY A 117 4.20 -14.53 8.28
CA GLY A 117 4.65 -13.34 9.00
C GLY A 117 3.49 -12.51 9.55
N ILE A 118 2.36 -12.43 8.82
CA ILE A 118 1.14 -11.79 9.31
C ILE A 118 0.61 -12.51 10.54
N ALA A 119 0.53 -13.85 10.50
CA ALA A 119 0.07 -14.65 11.63
C ALA A 119 0.98 -14.48 12.86
N THR A 120 2.30 -14.45 12.66
CA THR A 120 3.28 -14.21 13.74
C THR A 120 3.06 -12.84 14.38
N ALA A 121 2.99 -11.79 13.57
CA ALA A 121 2.76 -10.43 14.08
C ALA A 121 1.39 -10.30 14.80
N TYR A 122 0.35 -10.94 14.27
CA TYR A 122 -0.98 -10.95 14.89
C TYR A 122 -0.99 -11.58 16.26
N MET A 123 -0.38 -12.76 16.42
CA MET A 123 -0.31 -13.48 17.70
C MET A 123 0.41 -12.67 18.78
N ASP A 124 1.43 -11.91 18.42
CA ASP A 124 2.22 -11.11 19.33
C ASP A 124 1.76 -9.65 19.42
N SER A 125 0.67 -9.28 18.73
CA SER A 125 0.13 -7.91 18.66
C SER A 125 1.15 -6.88 18.15
N VAL A 126 2.01 -7.27 17.21
CA VAL A 126 3.00 -6.40 16.57
C VAL A 126 2.33 -5.60 15.44
N PRO A 127 2.46 -4.27 15.41
CA PRO A 127 1.81 -3.46 14.39
C PRO A 127 2.54 -3.56 13.05
N ILE A 128 1.94 -4.24 12.09
CA ILE A 128 2.39 -4.26 10.69
C ILE A 128 1.22 -3.93 9.74
N VAL A 129 1.54 -3.33 8.61
CA VAL A 129 0.62 -3.12 7.50
C VAL A 129 1.18 -3.78 6.24
N VAL A 130 0.39 -4.63 5.60
CA VAL A 130 0.81 -5.36 4.40
C VAL A 130 -0.06 -4.92 3.23
N PHE A 131 0.57 -4.32 2.25
CA PHE A 131 -0.04 -3.96 0.97
C PHE A 131 0.26 -5.05 -0.06
N THR A 132 -0.80 -5.68 -0.55
CA THR A 132 -0.69 -6.70 -1.60
C THR A 132 -1.22 -6.16 -2.91
N GLY A 133 -0.54 -6.44 -4.00
CA GLY A 133 -1.11 -6.25 -5.32
C GLY A 133 -2.37 -7.12 -5.50
N GLN A 134 -3.15 -6.79 -6.51
CA GLN A 134 -4.27 -7.62 -6.97
C GLN A 134 -4.38 -7.52 -8.49
N VAL A 135 -5.06 -8.46 -9.10
CA VAL A 135 -5.37 -8.42 -10.54
C VAL A 135 -6.28 -7.23 -10.87
N ALA A 136 -6.34 -6.83 -12.13
CA ALA A 136 -7.22 -5.76 -12.56
C ALA A 136 -8.67 -6.00 -12.11
N SER A 137 -9.41 -4.95 -11.76
CA SER A 137 -10.78 -5.04 -11.21
C SER A 137 -11.74 -5.83 -12.11
N SER A 138 -11.53 -5.79 -13.43
CA SER A 138 -12.31 -6.54 -14.42
C SER A 138 -12.05 -8.06 -14.40
N LEU A 139 -10.97 -8.50 -13.77
CA LEU A 139 -10.55 -9.91 -13.67
C LEU A 139 -10.85 -10.52 -12.30
N LEU A 140 -11.24 -9.73 -11.31
CA LEU A 140 -11.55 -10.21 -9.97
C LEU A 140 -12.68 -11.26 -9.99
N GLY A 141 -12.45 -12.40 -9.32
CA GLY A 141 -13.39 -13.52 -9.23
C GLY A 141 -13.48 -14.35 -10.51
N LYS A 142 -12.46 -14.30 -11.37
CA LYS A 142 -12.41 -15.05 -12.64
C LYS A 142 -11.27 -16.08 -12.69
N ASP A 143 -10.69 -16.43 -11.56
CA ASP A 143 -9.54 -17.34 -11.44
C ASP A 143 -8.38 -16.94 -12.37
N SER A 144 -8.10 -15.64 -12.40
CA SER A 144 -7.08 -15.06 -13.28
C SER A 144 -5.69 -15.43 -12.80
N PHE A 145 -4.68 -15.29 -13.68
CA PHE A 145 -3.28 -15.54 -13.33
C PHE A 145 -2.86 -14.71 -12.12
N GLN A 146 -2.30 -15.37 -11.10
CA GLN A 146 -1.90 -14.77 -9.83
C GLN A 146 -3.05 -14.07 -9.06
N GLU A 147 -4.29 -14.48 -9.28
CA GLU A 147 -5.42 -14.08 -8.43
C GLU A 147 -5.49 -14.99 -7.20
N VAL A 148 -5.74 -14.39 -6.04
CA VAL A 148 -6.02 -15.10 -4.79
C VAL A 148 -6.96 -14.22 -3.96
N ASP A 149 -7.92 -14.81 -3.27
CA ASP A 149 -8.70 -14.13 -2.23
C ASP A 149 -7.87 -14.00 -0.94
N ILE A 150 -6.85 -13.14 -1.01
CA ILE A 150 -5.97 -12.89 0.14
C ILE A 150 -6.74 -12.28 1.31
N THR A 151 -7.83 -11.55 1.05
CA THR A 151 -8.71 -11.00 2.09
C THR A 151 -9.35 -12.12 2.90
N GLY A 152 -9.91 -13.12 2.24
CA GLY A 152 -10.47 -14.31 2.89
C GLY A 152 -9.42 -15.14 3.64
N VAL A 153 -8.24 -15.34 3.01
CA VAL A 153 -7.13 -16.10 3.62
C VAL A 153 -6.61 -15.43 4.89
N THR A 154 -6.50 -14.10 4.91
CA THR A 154 -5.91 -13.36 6.04
C THR A 154 -6.93 -12.83 7.05
N ALA A 155 -8.23 -12.92 6.79
CA ALA A 155 -9.28 -12.44 7.69
C ALA A 155 -9.11 -12.91 9.15
N PRO A 156 -8.83 -14.22 9.45
CA PRO A 156 -8.71 -14.68 10.82
C PRO A 156 -7.43 -14.27 11.54
N ILE A 157 -6.44 -13.74 10.81
CA ILE A 157 -5.12 -13.38 11.35
C ILE A 157 -4.80 -11.88 11.16
N THR A 158 -5.80 -11.05 10.91
CA THR A 158 -5.66 -9.59 10.78
C THR A 158 -6.69 -8.86 11.63
N LYS A 159 -6.34 -7.71 12.16
CA LYS A 159 -7.26 -6.82 12.86
C LYS A 159 -8.28 -6.19 11.90
N HIS A 160 -7.79 -5.76 10.73
CA HIS A 160 -8.59 -5.23 9.64
C HIS A 160 -8.04 -5.69 8.30
N ASN A 161 -8.94 -5.84 7.34
CA ASN A 161 -8.62 -6.29 6.00
C ASN A 161 -9.49 -5.51 4.99
N TYR A 162 -8.89 -5.04 3.91
CA TYR A 162 -9.55 -4.22 2.90
C TYR A 162 -9.20 -4.68 1.49
N ILE A 163 -10.19 -4.75 0.61
CA ILE A 163 -9.98 -4.78 -0.84
C ILE A 163 -10.34 -3.41 -1.42
N VAL A 164 -9.35 -2.72 -2.01
CA VAL A 164 -9.53 -1.39 -2.58
C VAL A 164 -9.84 -1.54 -4.06
N LYS A 165 -11.11 -1.43 -4.43
CA LYS A 165 -11.58 -1.53 -5.83
C LYS A 165 -11.63 -0.18 -6.55
N ASP A 166 -11.53 0.92 -5.81
CA ASP A 166 -11.54 2.29 -6.32
C ASP A 166 -10.33 3.04 -5.76
N ALA A 167 -9.43 3.45 -6.64
CA ALA A 167 -8.22 4.18 -6.27
C ALA A 167 -8.52 5.50 -5.54
N ALA A 168 -9.67 6.12 -5.77
CA ALA A 168 -10.07 7.33 -5.06
C ALA A 168 -10.28 7.11 -3.56
N ARG A 169 -10.56 5.86 -3.14
CA ARG A 169 -10.74 5.48 -1.73
C ARG A 169 -9.45 5.09 -1.03
N LEU A 170 -8.36 4.90 -1.79
CA LEU A 170 -7.08 4.44 -1.25
C LEU A 170 -6.57 5.31 -0.10
N PRO A 171 -6.54 6.65 -0.21
CA PRO A 171 -6.05 7.50 0.87
C PRO A 171 -6.87 7.39 2.16
N ASP A 172 -8.19 7.29 2.04
CA ASP A 172 -9.07 7.18 3.20
C ASP A 172 -8.91 5.82 3.90
N ILE A 173 -8.59 4.77 3.15
CA ILE A 173 -8.34 3.44 3.69
C ILE A 173 -6.97 3.37 4.38
N ILE A 174 -5.94 3.98 3.81
CA ILE A 174 -4.60 4.01 4.42
C ILE A 174 -4.59 4.81 5.74
N ARG A 175 -5.47 5.81 5.87
CA ARG A 175 -5.59 6.62 7.10
C ARG A 175 -6.35 5.94 8.23
N LYS A 176 -7.02 4.82 7.99
CA LYS A 176 -7.77 4.05 9.00
C LYS A 176 -6.88 3.14 9.80
#